data_1466acf4ce850a7076093145133188d8
#
_entry.id   1466acf4ce850a7076093145133188d8
#
_cell.length_a   1.000
_cell.length_b   1.000
_cell.length_c   1.000
_cell.angle_alpha   90.00
_cell.angle_beta   90.00
_cell.angle_gamma   90.00
#
_symmetry.space_group_name_H-M   'P 1'
#
loop_
_entity.id
_entity.type
_entity.pdbx_description
1 polymer ?
#
loop_
_entity_poly.entity_id
_entity_poly.type
_entity_poly.pdbx_seq_one_letter_code
_entity_poly.pdbx_strand_id
1 'polypeptide(L)'
;MTVIAALCAALALWLWTGPTHARLRLARLFGAPPPRQWPSLWASVRRPSAARRAEAWRVASIELCLALSAELAAGRTSGEALTRALAAVDLPDPLRPLAAAARDGGDVAAAFREVAPAQGGEGLLRLAACWEVSVSVGAGLSGLVDRVGVALRAAQAHRAEVSAQLAGPRATARMLAALPALGLLMAAGLGMNPVGFLFGSVPGVACLVVGVALDACGLWWTHRMSSKAEAA
;
A
#
# COMPACT_ATOMS: atom_id res chain seq x y z
N MET A 1 -36.94 -5.91 -12.34
CA MET A 1 -35.84 -6.40 -13.20
C MET A 1 -34.81 -5.30 -13.53
N THR A 2 -35.23 -4.07 -13.74
CA THR A 2 -34.33 -2.91 -13.95
C THR A 2 -33.40 -2.61 -12.76
N VAL A 3 -33.86 -2.86 -11.52
CA VAL A 3 -33.09 -2.60 -10.29
C VAL A 3 -31.89 -3.56 -10.15
N ILE A 4 -32.04 -4.81 -10.53
CA ILE A 4 -30.95 -5.81 -10.44
C ILE A 4 -29.88 -5.54 -11.51
N ALA A 5 -30.30 -5.16 -12.73
CA ALA A 5 -29.38 -4.74 -13.79
C ALA A 5 -28.62 -3.46 -13.41
N ALA A 6 -29.31 -2.49 -12.78
CA ALA A 6 -28.68 -1.27 -12.27
C ALA A 6 -27.72 -1.58 -11.11
N LEU A 7 -28.03 -2.53 -10.21
CA LEU A 7 -27.14 -2.98 -9.13
C LEU A 7 -25.90 -3.70 -9.68
N CYS A 8 -26.05 -4.57 -10.66
CA CYS A 8 -24.92 -5.24 -11.31
C CYS A 8 -24.03 -4.26 -12.08
N ALA A 9 -24.64 -3.29 -12.80
CA ALA A 9 -23.90 -2.23 -13.48
C ALA A 9 -23.20 -1.31 -12.48
N ALA A 10 -23.84 -0.96 -11.37
CA ALA A 10 -23.24 -0.17 -10.30
C ALA A 10 -22.10 -0.93 -9.60
N LEU A 11 -22.24 -2.23 -9.37
CA LEU A 11 -21.19 -3.08 -8.81
C LEU A 11 -20.00 -3.24 -9.76
N ALA A 12 -20.26 -3.43 -11.06
CA ALA A 12 -19.22 -3.48 -12.09
C ALA A 12 -18.50 -2.12 -12.22
N LEU A 13 -19.25 -1.02 -12.19
CA LEU A 13 -18.70 0.33 -12.18
C LEU A 13 -17.91 0.62 -10.90
N TRP A 14 -18.38 0.14 -9.75
CA TRP A 14 -17.70 0.28 -8.47
C TRP A 14 -16.42 -0.56 -8.40
N LEU A 15 -16.41 -1.77 -8.94
CA LEU A 15 -15.21 -2.60 -9.11
C LEU A 15 -14.23 -1.98 -10.12
N TRP A 16 -14.73 -1.30 -11.15
CA TRP A 16 -13.91 -0.66 -12.17
C TRP A 16 -13.38 0.72 -11.73
N THR A 17 -14.15 1.48 -10.97
CA THR A 17 -13.78 2.79 -10.41
C THR A 17 -13.15 2.69 -9.03
N GLY A 18 -12.77 1.50 -8.55
CA GLY A 18 -12.08 1.33 -7.26
C GLY A 18 -11.12 2.49 -7.01
N PRO A 19 -10.98 3.01 -5.80
CA PRO A 19 -10.40 4.33 -5.52
C PRO A 19 -9.00 4.45 -6.11
N THR A 20 -8.94 5.06 -7.29
CA THR A 20 -7.68 5.30 -8.00
C THR A 20 -6.90 6.36 -7.23
N HIS A 21 -5.64 6.05 -6.93
CA HIS A 21 -4.68 6.94 -6.26
C HIS A 21 -4.58 8.35 -6.90
N ALA A 22 -5.09 8.53 -8.13
CA ALA A 22 -5.14 9.79 -8.84
C ALA A 22 -6.02 10.85 -8.14
N ARG A 23 -7.16 10.46 -7.53
CA ARG A 23 -8.04 11.40 -6.81
C ARG A 23 -7.42 11.93 -5.53
N LEU A 24 -6.60 11.13 -4.84
CA LEU A 24 -5.89 11.56 -3.63
C LEU A 24 -4.72 12.50 -3.95
N ARG A 25 -4.05 12.31 -5.09
CA ARG A 25 -2.99 13.24 -5.55
C ARG A 25 -3.56 14.58 -5.99
N LEU A 26 -4.68 14.59 -6.74
CA LEU A 26 -5.34 15.84 -7.13
C LEU A 26 -5.87 16.63 -5.93
N ALA A 27 -6.47 15.98 -4.94
CA ALA A 27 -6.96 16.65 -3.73
C ALA A 27 -5.84 17.32 -2.93
N ARG A 28 -4.62 16.75 -2.92
CA ARG A 28 -3.45 17.37 -2.27
C ARG A 28 -2.89 18.55 -3.07
N LEU A 29 -3.00 18.54 -4.40
CA LEU A 29 -2.50 19.64 -5.26
C LEU A 29 -3.42 20.86 -5.27
N PHE A 30 -4.73 20.67 -5.05
CA PHE A 30 -5.71 21.76 -5.10
C PHE A 30 -6.07 22.34 -3.71
N GLY A 31 -5.36 21.96 -2.63
CA GLY A 31 -5.53 22.59 -1.31
C GLY A 31 -6.96 22.63 -0.77
N ALA A 32 -7.84 21.72 -1.21
CA ALA A 32 -9.21 21.68 -0.75
C ALA A 32 -9.25 21.20 0.72
N PRO A 33 -9.85 21.96 1.64
CA PRO A 33 -10.00 21.54 3.01
C PRO A 33 -10.86 20.27 3.07
N PRO A 34 -10.55 19.33 4.01
CA PRO A 34 -11.34 18.11 4.15
C PRO A 34 -12.79 18.49 4.51
N PRO A 35 -13.80 17.82 3.91
CA PRO A 35 -15.20 18.10 4.22
C PRO A 35 -15.45 17.82 5.70
N ARG A 36 -15.93 18.87 6.36
CA ARG A 36 -16.21 18.93 7.78
C ARG A 36 -17.34 17.97 8.13
N GLN A 37 -17.01 16.98 8.94
CA GLN A 37 -17.90 16.20 9.81
C GLN A 37 -19.17 15.59 9.17
N TRP A 38 -19.04 14.37 8.66
CA TRP A 38 -20.12 13.39 8.68
C TRP A 38 -19.79 12.28 9.69
N PRO A 39 -20.80 11.77 10.45
CA PRO A 39 -20.54 11.04 11.68
C PRO A 39 -19.78 9.74 11.47
N SER A 40 -18.96 9.46 12.46
CA SER A 40 -17.90 8.45 12.61
C SER A 40 -18.24 6.96 12.39
N LEU A 41 -19.42 6.61 11.90
CA LEU A 41 -19.81 5.21 11.66
C LEU A 41 -19.13 4.58 10.43
N TRP A 42 -18.67 5.39 9.47
CA TRP A 42 -17.94 4.90 8.28
C TRP A 42 -16.40 4.89 8.45
N ALA A 43 -15.90 5.49 9.50
CA ALA A 43 -14.46 5.51 9.80
C ALA A 43 -13.97 4.14 10.32
N SER A 44 -14.83 3.37 10.96
CA SER A 44 -14.48 2.04 11.51
C SER A 44 -14.36 0.93 10.45
N VAL A 45 -14.91 1.13 9.24
CA VAL A 45 -14.90 0.13 8.16
C VAL A 45 -13.66 0.25 7.24
N ARG A 46 -12.93 1.36 7.29
CA ARG A 46 -11.73 1.56 6.47
C ARG A 46 -10.44 1.48 7.29
N ARG A 47 -10.17 0.35 7.91
CA ARG A 47 -8.78 0.05 8.26
C ARG A 47 -7.97 0.07 6.95
N PRO A 48 -6.88 0.87 6.87
CA PRO A 48 -6.04 0.85 5.67
C PRO A 48 -5.61 -0.59 5.42
N SER A 49 -5.70 -1.06 4.19
CA SER A 49 -5.28 -2.44 3.85
C SER A 49 -3.85 -2.65 4.34
N ALA A 50 -3.51 -3.87 4.78
CA ALA A 50 -2.18 -4.20 5.27
C ALA A 50 -1.07 -3.71 4.31
N ALA A 51 -1.31 -3.80 3.01
CA ALA A 51 -0.39 -3.30 1.98
C ALA A 51 -0.19 -1.77 2.04
N ARG A 52 -1.25 -0.98 2.27
CA ARG A 52 -1.11 0.48 2.41
C ARG A 52 -0.36 0.87 3.68
N ARG A 53 -0.59 0.13 4.76
CA ARG A 53 0.12 0.37 6.03
C ARG A 53 1.60 0.02 5.89
N ALA A 54 1.92 -1.10 5.22
CA ALA A 54 3.30 -1.47 4.91
C ALA A 54 4.01 -0.41 4.05
N GLU A 55 3.33 0.13 3.05
CA GLU A 55 3.89 1.19 2.20
C GLU A 55 4.10 2.48 2.99
N ALA A 56 3.17 2.87 3.87
CA ALA A 56 3.34 4.02 4.75
C ALA A 56 4.56 3.85 5.66
N TRP A 57 4.82 2.65 6.19
CA TRP A 57 6.01 2.36 6.99
C TRP A 57 7.31 2.45 6.20
N ARG A 58 7.31 2.01 4.93
CA ARG A 58 8.49 2.15 4.06
C ARG A 58 8.84 3.60 3.79
N VAL A 59 7.84 4.43 3.47
CA VAL A 59 8.02 5.86 3.26
C VAL A 59 8.51 6.53 4.54
N ALA A 60 7.85 6.28 5.67
CA ALA A 60 8.23 6.83 6.96
C ALA A 60 9.66 6.42 7.38
N SER A 61 10.10 5.19 7.06
CA SER A 61 11.48 4.75 7.32
C SER A 61 12.51 5.54 6.50
N ILE A 62 12.20 5.90 5.26
CA ILE A 62 13.06 6.73 4.41
C ILE A 62 13.14 8.16 4.98
N GLU A 63 12.00 8.73 5.35
CA GLU A 63 11.94 10.06 5.95
C GLU A 63 12.70 10.11 7.28
N LEU A 64 12.57 9.05 8.10
CA LEU A 64 13.32 8.91 9.35
C LEU A 64 14.83 8.86 9.12
N CYS A 65 15.30 8.10 8.11
CA CYS A 65 16.73 8.10 7.76
C CYS A 65 17.22 9.48 7.36
N LEU A 66 16.43 10.23 6.57
CA LEU A 66 16.78 11.58 6.14
C LEU A 66 16.84 12.57 7.32
N ALA A 67 15.80 12.55 8.16
CA ALA A 67 15.77 13.42 9.33
C ALA A 67 16.92 13.10 10.29
N LEU A 68 17.17 11.80 10.54
CA LEU A 68 18.24 11.36 11.43
C LEU A 68 19.63 11.72 10.88
N SER A 69 19.88 11.52 9.58
CA SER A 69 21.14 11.89 8.96
C SER A 69 21.41 13.41 9.03
N ALA A 70 20.35 14.23 8.83
CA ALA A 70 20.45 15.68 8.93
C ALA A 70 20.78 16.14 10.37
N GLU A 71 20.13 15.54 11.37
CA GLU A 71 20.37 15.86 12.78
C GLU A 71 21.78 15.44 13.24
N LEU A 72 22.26 14.27 12.75
CA LEU A 72 23.61 13.81 13.02
C LEU A 72 24.67 14.69 12.31
N ALA A 73 24.40 15.14 11.09
CA ALA A 73 25.27 16.06 10.36
C ALA A 73 25.35 17.44 11.05
N ALA A 74 24.31 17.84 11.78
CA ALA A 74 24.31 19.03 12.63
C ALA A 74 25.14 18.87 13.93
N GLY A 75 25.81 17.72 14.11
CA GLY A 75 26.71 17.47 15.26
C GLY A 75 26.01 17.07 16.55
N ARG A 76 24.74 16.66 16.50
CA ARG A 76 24.00 16.19 17.68
C ARG A 76 24.41 14.80 18.10
N THR A 77 24.19 14.49 19.37
CA THR A 77 24.37 13.13 19.88
C THR A 77 23.33 12.19 19.22
N SER A 78 23.68 10.90 19.11
CA SER A 78 22.81 9.90 18.45
C SER A 78 21.40 9.82 19.06
N GLY A 79 21.29 9.89 20.40
CA GLY A 79 20.00 9.85 21.09
C GLY A 79 19.16 11.13 20.86
N GLU A 80 19.80 12.29 20.92
CA GLU A 80 19.11 13.58 20.64
C GLU A 80 18.66 13.67 19.18
N ALA A 81 19.54 13.30 18.25
CA ALA A 81 19.22 13.25 16.82
C ALA A 81 18.04 12.34 16.52
N LEU A 82 18.01 11.13 17.11
CA LEU A 82 16.91 10.21 16.95
C LEU A 82 15.59 10.75 17.53
N THR A 83 15.65 11.34 18.73
CA THR A 83 14.46 11.91 19.36
C THR A 83 13.85 13.03 18.51
N ARG A 84 14.66 13.90 17.91
CA ARG A 84 14.20 14.97 17.03
C ARG A 84 13.69 14.42 15.70
N ALA A 85 14.37 13.46 15.11
CA ALA A 85 13.93 12.82 13.87
C ALA A 85 12.57 12.14 14.03
N LEU A 86 12.35 11.44 15.16
CA LEU A 86 11.04 10.83 15.48
C LEU A 86 9.92 11.86 15.67
N ALA A 87 10.23 13.05 16.16
CA ALA A 87 9.26 14.13 16.31
C ALA A 87 8.94 14.86 14.99
N ALA A 88 9.85 14.81 14.01
CA ALA A 88 9.71 15.49 12.73
C ALA A 88 8.98 14.66 11.67
N VAL A 89 8.94 13.33 11.81
CA VAL A 89 8.38 12.42 10.81
C VAL A 89 6.97 12.00 11.20
N ASP A 90 6.05 12.01 10.22
CA ASP A 90 4.68 11.49 10.40
C ASP A 90 4.69 9.96 10.33
N LEU A 91 4.73 9.34 11.50
CA LEU A 91 4.81 7.88 11.64
C LEU A 91 3.41 7.26 11.69
N PRO A 92 3.19 6.12 11.02
CA PRO A 92 1.89 5.43 11.02
C PRO A 92 1.41 5.01 12.41
N ASP A 93 2.35 4.74 13.33
CA ASP A 93 2.11 4.46 14.74
C ASP A 93 3.14 5.17 15.60
N PRO A 94 2.79 5.61 16.82
CA PRO A 94 3.72 6.25 17.73
C PRO A 94 4.78 5.26 18.24
N LEU A 95 6.05 5.54 17.98
CA LEU A 95 7.19 4.73 18.41
C LEU A 95 7.65 5.12 19.84
N ARG A 96 6.74 5.06 20.81
CA ARG A 96 7.01 5.45 22.20
C ARG A 96 8.18 4.70 22.84
N PRO A 97 8.31 3.35 22.70
CA PRO A 97 9.44 2.62 23.27
C PRO A 97 10.78 3.09 22.70
N LEU A 98 10.83 3.33 21.39
CA LEU A 98 12.02 3.82 20.71
C LEU A 98 12.40 5.24 21.17
N ALA A 99 11.41 6.12 21.32
CA ALA A 99 11.63 7.48 21.80
C ALA A 99 12.10 7.51 23.26
N ALA A 100 11.62 6.60 24.11
CA ALA A 100 12.10 6.43 25.48
C ALA A 100 13.54 5.92 25.50
N ALA A 101 13.86 4.85 24.78
CA ALA A 101 15.22 4.32 24.70
C ALA A 101 16.23 5.37 24.19
N ALA A 102 15.84 6.21 23.23
CA ALA A 102 16.69 7.27 22.70
C ALA A 102 16.99 8.38 23.71
N ARG A 103 16.03 8.73 24.59
CA ARG A 103 16.19 9.74 25.63
C ARG A 103 16.94 9.25 26.84
N ASP A 104 16.62 8.01 27.27
CA ASP A 104 17.08 7.47 28.55
C ASP A 104 18.42 6.72 28.40
N GLY A 105 18.97 6.65 27.19
CA GLY A 105 20.22 5.93 26.90
C GLY A 105 20.06 4.41 26.94
N GLY A 106 18.85 3.89 26.71
CA GLY A 106 18.54 2.47 26.65
C GLY A 106 19.03 1.80 25.36
N ASP A 107 18.67 0.52 25.20
CA ASP A 107 18.99 -0.24 23.98
C ASP A 107 18.07 0.17 22.81
N VAL A 108 18.56 1.14 22.05
CA VAL A 108 17.87 1.67 20.86
C VAL A 108 17.76 0.62 19.77
N ALA A 109 18.75 -0.25 19.61
CA ALA A 109 18.70 -1.30 18.60
C ALA A 109 17.61 -2.34 18.88
N ALA A 110 17.47 -2.75 20.16
CA ALA A 110 16.38 -3.63 20.59
C ALA A 110 15.02 -2.94 20.42
N ALA A 111 14.91 -1.66 20.80
CA ALA A 111 13.67 -0.90 20.65
C ALA A 111 13.25 -0.76 19.16
N PHE A 112 14.17 -0.56 18.23
CA PHE A 112 13.86 -0.59 16.80
C PHE A 112 13.29 -1.92 16.34
N ARG A 113 13.86 -3.05 16.81
CA ARG A 113 13.38 -4.39 16.47
C ARG A 113 11.99 -4.67 17.03
N GLU A 114 11.72 -4.23 18.25
CA GLU A 114 10.43 -4.40 18.92
C GLU A 114 9.30 -3.67 18.20
N VAL A 115 9.55 -2.44 17.77
CA VAL A 115 8.51 -1.61 17.13
C VAL A 115 8.37 -1.86 15.63
N ALA A 116 9.30 -2.61 15.00
CA ALA A 116 9.27 -2.86 13.57
C ALA A 116 8.07 -3.74 13.18
N PRO A 117 7.14 -3.25 12.32
CA PRO A 117 6.03 -4.06 11.85
C PRO A 117 6.52 -5.21 10.96
N ALA A 118 5.80 -6.34 10.98
CA ALA A 118 6.14 -7.52 10.17
C ALA A 118 6.11 -7.25 8.66
N GLN A 119 5.33 -6.26 8.21
CA GLN A 119 5.28 -5.81 6.82
C GLN A 119 5.63 -4.32 6.73
N GLY A 120 6.65 -3.99 5.95
CA GLY A 120 7.10 -2.61 5.75
C GLY A 120 8.10 -2.11 6.80
N GLY A 121 8.45 -2.94 7.80
CA GLY A 121 9.40 -2.62 8.87
C GLY A 121 10.87 -2.83 8.52
N GLU A 122 11.18 -3.25 7.28
CA GLU A 122 12.54 -3.59 6.85
C GLU A 122 13.52 -2.40 7.04
N GLY A 123 13.03 -1.17 6.88
CA GLY A 123 13.82 0.04 7.12
C GLY A 123 14.23 0.21 8.58
N LEU A 124 13.30 -0.02 9.51
CA LEU A 124 13.58 0.05 10.94
C LEU A 124 14.55 -1.03 11.39
N LEU A 125 14.43 -2.26 10.85
CA LEU A 125 15.38 -3.34 11.13
C LEU A 125 16.80 -3.04 10.64
N ARG A 126 16.94 -2.39 9.48
CA ARG A 126 18.24 -1.92 8.98
C ARG A 126 18.81 -0.82 9.85
N LEU A 127 17.98 0.11 10.34
CA LEU A 127 18.42 1.12 11.30
C LEU A 127 18.87 0.50 12.63
N ALA A 128 18.17 -0.54 13.12
CA ALA A 128 18.60 -1.30 14.29
C ALA A 128 20.01 -1.86 14.13
N ALA A 129 20.27 -2.50 12.99
CA ALA A 129 21.58 -3.09 12.69
C ALA A 129 22.68 -2.00 12.59
N CYS A 130 22.38 -0.87 11.95
CA CYS A 130 23.32 0.26 11.88
C CYS A 130 23.64 0.83 13.26
N TRP A 131 22.62 0.94 14.11
CA TRP A 131 22.80 1.42 15.48
C TRP A 131 23.71 0.50 16.30
N GLU A 132 23.45 -0.81 16.23
CA GLU A 132 24.25 -1.82 16.91
C GLU A 132 25.72 -1.80 16.45
N VAL A 133 25.97 -1.72 15.15
CA VAL A 133 27.33 -1.60 14.59
C VAL A 133 28.00 -0.30 15.03
N SER A 134 27.29 0.83 15.03
CA SER A 134 27.84 2.11 15.44
C SER A 134 28.26 2.10 16.91
N VAL A 135 27.50 1.49 17.79
CA VAL A 135 27.81 1.38 19.22
C VAL A 135 28.96 0.38 19.46
N SER A 136 29.00 -0.75 18.74
CA SER A 136 29.99 -1.80 18.98
C SER A 136 31.37 -1.47 18.40
N VAL A 137 31.42 -0.78 17.26
CA VAL A 137 32.66 -0.52 16.50
C VAL A 137 33.13 0.93 16.64
N GLY A 138 32.29 1.81 17.19
CA GLY A 138 32.55 3.27 17.25
C GLY A 138 32.52 3.94 15.86
N ALA A 139 31.90 3.28 14.88
CA ALA A 139 31.78 3.84 13.54
C ALA A 139 30.79 5.03 13.53
N GLY A 140 31.07 6.04 12.72
CA GLY A 140 30.21 7.20 12.59
C GLY A 140 28.80 6.82 12.12
N LEU A 141 27.80 6.92 12.98
CA LEU A 141 26.39 6.57 12.70
C LEU A 141 25.83 7.31 11.49
N SER A 142 26.25 8.57 11.29
CA SER A 142 25.78 9.41 10.17
C SER A 142 26.00 8.74 8.81
N GLY A 143 27.21 8.24 8.52
CA GLY A 143 27.51 7.59 7.25
C GLY A 143 26.76 6.27 7.04
N LEU A 144 26.50 5.52 8.12
CA LEU A 144 25.71 4.29 8.05
C LEU A 144 24.23 4.57 7.75
N VAL A 145 23.64 5.54 8.46
CA VAL A 145 22.25 5.95 8.25
C VAL A 145 22.03 6.51 6.84
N ASP A 146 22.96 7.32 6.35
CA ASP A 146 22.86 7.84 4.98
C ASP A 146 22.87 6.73 3.94
N ARG A 147 23.77 5.75 4.05
CA ARG A 147 23.80 4.57 3.16
C ARG A 147 22.50 3.76 3.21
N VAL A 148 21.92 3.58 4.39
CA VAL A 148 20.60 2.92 4.53
C VAL A 148 19.52 3.75 3.85
N GLY A 149 19.51 5.06 4.04
CA GLY A 149 18.55 5.96 3.39
C GLY A 149 18.64 5.92 1.87
N VAL A 150 19.86 5.89 1.31
CA VAL A 150 20.08 5.71 -0.14
C VAL A 150 19.58 4.35 -0.63
N ALA A 151 19.90 3.26 0.08
CA ALA A 151 19.46 1.92 -0.29
C ALA A 151 17.92 1.76 -0.23
N LEU A 152 17.26 2.34 0.78
CA LEU A 152 15.81 2.31 0.90
C LEU A 152 15.13 3.10 -0.24
N ARG A 153 15.67 4.27 -0.61
CA ARG A 153 15.16 5.06 -1.75
C ARG A 153 15.34 4.31 -3.07
N ALA A 154 16.49 3.68 -3.28
CA ALA A 154 16.75 2.87 -4.47
C ALA A 154 15.74 1.69 -4.57
N ALA A 155 15.48 0.99 -3.46
CA ALA A 155 14.49 -0.07 -3.41
C ALA A 155 13.07 0.45 -3.69
N GLN A 156 12.72 1.62 -3.18
CA GLN A 156 11.43 2.28 -3.44
C GLN A 156 11.29 2.67 -4.92
N ALA A 157 12.34 3.26 -5.52
CA ALA A 157 12.36 3.61 -6.93
C ALA A 157 12.21 2.39 -7.82
N HIS A 158 12.91 1.29 -7.51
CA HIS A 158 12.79 0.03 -8.23
C HIS A 158 11.37 -0.54 -8.17
N ARG A 159 10.73 -0.54 -7.01
CA ARG A 159 9.31 -0.97 -6.88
C ARG A 159 8.37 -0.10 -7.68
N ALA A 160 8.59 1.21 -7.69
CA ALA A 160 7.79 2.15 -8.49
C ALA A 160 7.94 1.88 -10.00
N GLU A 161 9.16 1.62 -10.45
CA GLU A 161 9.46 1.25 -11.84
C GLU A 161 8.76 -0.04 -12.26
N VAL A 162 8.89 -1.12 -11.47
CA VAL A 162 8.19 -2.40 -11.73
C VAL A 162 6.69 -2.19 -11.77
N SER A 163 6.12 -1.40 -10.84
CA SER A 163 4.68 -1.12 -10.83
C SER A 163 4.21 -0.33 -12.05
N ALA A 164 5.05 0.59 -12.55
CA ALA A 164 4.77 1.35 -13.76
C ALA A 164 4.80 0.48 -15.02
N GLN A 165 5.79 -0.41 -15.13
CA GLN A 165 5.89 -1.37 -16.25
C GLN A 165 4.69 -2.33 -16.29
N LEU A 166 4.16 -2.72 -15.14
CA LEU A 166 2.99 -3.60 -15.05
C LEU A 166 1.66 -2.86 -15.25
N ALA A 167 1.63 -1.54 -15.31
CA ALA A 167 0.39 -0.77 -15.44
C ALA A 167 -0.33 -1.03 -16.78
N GLY A 168 0.41 -1.12 -17.89
CA GLY A 168 -0.11 -1.43 -19.21
C GLY A 168 -0.79 -2.81 -19.28
N PRO A 169 -0.06 -3.90 -19.01
CA PRO A 169 -0.63 -5.25 -18.99
C PRO A 169 -1.83 -5.40 -18.05
N ARG A 170 -1.79 -4.75 -16.88
CA ARG A 170 -2.92 -4.74 -15.94
C ARG A 170 -4.16 -4.02 -16.50
N ALA A 171 -3.98 -2.93 -17.23
CA ALA A 171 -5.09 -2.22 -17.87
C ALA A 171 -5.73 -3.10 -18.94
N THR A 172 -4.94 -3.72 -19.82
CA THR A 172 -5.42 -4.63 -20.85
C THR A 172 -6.17 -5.83 -20.26
N ALA A 173 -5.62 -6.47 -19.22
CA ALA A 173 -6.26 -7.58 -18.52
C ALA A 173 -7.63 -7.17 -17.94
N ARG A 174 -7.75 -5.96 -17.37
CA ARG A 174 -9.04 -5.45 -16.86
C ARG A 174 -10.05 -5.19 -17.98
N MET A 175 -9.61 -4.67 -19.12
CA MET A 175 -10.48 -4.48 -20.28
C MET A 175 -11.01 -5.82 -20.82
N LEU A 176 -10.14 -6.85 -20.90
CA LEU A 176 -10.55 -8.19 -21.31
C LEU A 176 -11.51 -8.83 -20.30
N ALA A 177 -11.28 -8.67 -19.00
CA ALA A 177 -12.18 -9.15 -17.95
C ALA A 177 -13.55 -8.43 -17.95
N ALA A 178 -13.63 -7.22 -18.48
CA ALA A 178 -14.89 -6.49 -18.62
C ALA A 178 -15.71 -6.93 -19.86
N LEU A 179 -15.10 -7.62 -20.83
CA LEU A 179 -15.74 -8.00 -22.09
C LEU A 179 -17.00 -8.89 -21.93
N PRO A 180 -17.01 -9.90 -21.04
CA PRO A 180 -18.20 -10.69 -20.79
C PRO A 180 -19.38 -9.86 -20.26
N ALA A 181 -19.11 -8.89 -19.39
CA ALA A 181 -20.13 -7.98 -18.87
C ALA A 181 -20.70 -7.10 -19.98
N LEU A 182 -19.86 -6.60 -20.90
CA LEU A 182 -20.29 -5.84 -22.06
C LEU A 182 -21.17 -6.70 -23.01
N GLY A 183 -20.80 -7.97 -23.24
CA GLY A 183 -21.60 -8.91 -24.02
C GLY A 183 -23.00 -9.12 -23.45
N LEU A 184 -23.09 -9.27 -22.10
CA LEU A 184 -24.39 -9.38 -21.42
C LEU A 184 -25.25 -8.12 -21.55
N LEU A 185 -24.61 -6.94 -21.49
CA LEU A 185 -25.31 -5.66 -21.69
C LEU A 185 -25.82 -5.51 -23.11
N MET A 186 -25.03 -5.89 -24.10
CA MET A 186 -25.45 -5.87 -25.50
C MET A 186 -26.63 -6.84 -25.77
N ALA A 187 -26.57 -8.06 -25.22
CA ALA A 187 -27.67 -9.03 -25.32
C ALA A 187 -28.96 -8.51 -24.68
N ALA A 188 -28.84 -7.84 -23.53
CA ALA A 188 -29.98 -7.20 -22.86
C ALA A 188 -30.56 -6.05 -23.68
N GLY A 189 -29.72 -5.26 -24.35
CA GLY A 189 -30.11 -4.17 -25.26
C GLY A 189 -30.88 -4.64 -26.51
N LEU A 190 -30.58 -5.84 -26.98
CA LEU A 190 -31.29 -6.51 -28.08
C LEU A 190 -32.64 -7.12 -27.67
N GLY A 191 -33.09 -6.90 -26.44
CA GLY A 191 -34.37 -7.43 -25.93
C GLY A 191 -34.29 -8.88 -25.46
N MET A 192 -33.12 -9.52 -25.49
CA MET A 192 -32.92 -10.84 -24.91
C MET A 192 -32.93 -10.71 -23.39
N ASN A 193 -33.29 -11.77 -22.67
CA ASN A 193 -33.24 -11.80 -21.22
C ASN A 193 -32.08 -12.67 -20.71
N PRO A 194 -30.81 -12.21 -20.86
CA PRO A 194 -29.65 -13.02 -20.52
C PRO A 194 -29.58 -13.39 -19.05
N VAL A 195 -30.05 -12.49 -18.17
CA VAL A 195 -30.08 -12.74 -16.74
C VAL A 195 -31.10 -13.85 -16.40
N GLY A 196 -32.28 -13.80 -17.04
CA GLY A 196 -33.30 -14.85 -16.89
C GLY A 196 -32.79 -16.22 -17.38
N PHE A 197 -32.04 -16.26 -18.46
CA PHE A 197 -31.43 -17.50 -18.97
C PHE A 197 -30.30 -18.01 -18.05
N LEU A 198 -29.41 -17.14 -17.59
CA LEU A 198 -28.28 -17.53 -16.73
C LEU A 198 -28.73 -18.13 -15.39
N PHE A 199 -29.79 -17.55 -14.78
CA PHE A 199 -30.28 -18.01 -13.48
C PHE A 199 -31.49 -18.96 -13.56
N GLY A 200 -32.18 -19.01 -14.70
CA GLY A 200 -33.41 -19.82 -14.89
C GLY A 200 -33.19 -21.16 -15.58
N SER A 201 -32.01 -21.45 -16.11
CA SER A 201 -31.73 -22.70 -16.79
C SER A 201 -30.49 -23.40 -16.24
N VAL A 202 -30.52 -24.76 -16.21
CA VAL A 202 -29.38 -25.57 -15.74
C VAL A 202 -28.10 -25.29 -16.57
N PRO A 203 -28.13 -25.22 -17.92
CA PRO A 203 -26.95 -24.89 -18.71
C PRO A 203 -26.49 -23.44 -18.51
N GLY A 204 -27.40 -22.48 -18.23
CA GLY A 204 -27.04 -21.10 -17.93
C GLY A 204 -26.25 -20.97 -16.64
N VAL A 205 -26.69 -21.63 -15.58
CA VAL A 205 -25.97 -21.66 -14.29
C VAL A 205 -24.61 -22.35 -14.45
N ALA A 206 -24.50 -23.44 -15.19
CA ALA A 206 -23.22 -24.09 -15.45
C ALA A 206 -22.23 -23.16 -16.17
N CYS A 207 -22.68 -22.47 -17.23
CA CYS A 207 -21.86 -21.49 -17.93
C CYS A 207 -21.44 -20.32 -17.04
N LEU A 208 -22.33 -19.83 -16.16
CA LEU A 208 -22.01 -18.76 -15.21
C LEU A 208 -20.93 -19.20 -14.22
N VAL A 209 -21.07 -20.39 -13.62
CA VAL A 209 -20.10 -20.92 -12.65
C VAL A 209 -18.73 -21.11 -13.30
N VAL A 210 -18.68 -21.73 -14.47
CA VAL A 210 -17.43 -21.96 -15.21
C VAL A 210 -16.79 -20.62 -15.61
N GLY A 211 -17.56 -19.68 -16.14
CA GLY A 211 -17.07 -18.35 -16.54
C GLY A 211 -16.48 -17.58 -15.35
N VAL A 212 -17.20 -17.49 -14.24
CA VAL A 212 -16.72 -16.82 -13.02
C VAL A 212 -15.49 -17.53 -12.44
N ALA A 213 -15.45 -18.86 -12.46
CA ALA A 213 -14.30 -19.63 -11.97
C ALA A 213 -13.04 -19.36 -12.81
N LEU A 214 -13.18 -19.31 -14.15
CA LEU A 214 -12.07 -19.00 -15.06
C LEU A 214 -11.57 -17.57 -14.88
N ASP A 215 -12.47 -16.60 -14.75
CA ASP A 215 -12.13 -15.20 -14.51
C ASP A 215 -11.42 -15.01 -13.16
N ALA A 216 -11.95 -15.63 -12.11
CA ALA A 216 -11.33 -15.62 -10.78
C ALA A 216 -9.94 -16.28 -10.79
N CYS A 217 -9.78 -17.39 -11.48
CA CYS A 217 -8.52 -18.09 -11.62
C CYS A 217 -7.49 -17.22 -12.38
N GLY A 218 -7.89 -16.58 -13.48
CA GLY A 218 -7.05 -15.67 -14.26
C GLY A 218 -6.59 -14.45 -13.45
N LEU A 219 -7.51 -13.81 -12.73
CA LEU A 219 -7.20 -12.68 -11.85
C LEU A 219 -6.29 -13.09 -10.68
N TRP A 220 -6.56 -14.24 -10.06
CA TRP A 220 -5.73 -14.77 -8.99
C TRP A 220 -4.31 -15.10 -9.47
N TRP A 221 -4.18 -15.72 -10.63
CA TRP A 221 -2.90 -16.03 -11.25
C TRP A 221 -2.08 -14.77 -11.54
N THR A 222 -2.72 -13.79 -12.18
CA THR A 222 -2.09 -12.50 -12.49
C THR A 222 -1.65 -11.76 -11.23
N HIS A 223 -2.49 -11.76 -10.19
CA HIS A 223 -2.16 -11.14 -8.90
C HIS A 223 -0.99 -11.86 -8.22
N ARG A 224 -0.96 -13.19 -8.27
CA ARG A 224 0.11 -14.00 -7.68
C ARG A 224 1.46 -13.78 -8.38
N MET A 225 1.46 -13.66 -9.71
CA MET A 225 2.69 -13.35 -10.46
C MET A 225 3.21 -11.95 -10.12
N SER A 226 2.32 -10.96 -10.06
CA SER A 226 2.68 -9.58 -9.69
C SER A 226 3.27 -9.49 -8.28
N SER A 227 2.68 -10.17 -7.30
CA SER A 227 3.16 -10.13 -5.92
C SER A 227 4.52 -10.82 -5.74
N LYS A 228 4.84 -11.84 -6.54
CA LYS A 228 6.19 -12.45 -6.53
C LYS A 228 7.24 -11.54 -7.15
N ALA A 229 6.90 -10.81 -8.22
CA ALA A 229 7.81 -9.86 -8.85
C ALA A 229 8.11 -8.62 -7.96
N GLU A 230 7.18 -8.26 -7.07
CA GLU A 230 7.38 -7.17 -6.11
C GLU A 230 8.19 -7.61 -4.86
N ALA A 231 8.31 -8.92 -4.62
CA ALA A 231 9.01 -9.49 -3.47
C ALA A 231 10.47 -9.94 -3.78
N ALA A 232 10.84 -10.00 -5.05
CA ALA A 232 12.19 -10.31 -5.53
C ALA A 232 13.04 -9.05 -5.67
#